data_5b6c2b74db635c1c84cba8a524eb33ef
#
_entry.id   5b6c2b74db635c1c84cba8a524eb33ef
#
_cell.length_a   1.000
_cell.length_b   1.000
_cell.length_c   1.000
_cell.angle_alpha   90.00
_cell.angle_beta   90.00
_cell.angle_gamma   90.00
#
_symmetry.space_group_name_H-M   'P 1'
#
loop_
_entity.id
_entity.type
_entity.pdbx_description
1 polymer ?
#
loop_
_entity_poly.entity_id
_entity_poly.type
_entity_poly.pdbx_seq_one_letter_code
_entity_poly.pdbx_strand_id
1 'polypeptide(L)'
;MNEHNPAHRPLSGTTVLEFASILAIPSCGVHLADMGADVIKVEPLTGDPHRYGVGPVLPDESKGFTTMNRGKKGIALDLAALESRQIIKRLVEQADIILMSLKLSDLTKFGLEYEDVKKWNERIIFLEHAPYGRGGPYGQEGGYDVVVQGMSGLASVMARDINGTPGVLTPAVADMATGLASALAVITALRHRDLTGEGQKVSTSLLQTSLILAGNRIHWFAATDPEVWNSAAEALSEAQHDGKSFEQQRDIYTAITNPGGGPATNTYFRYYRATDQFFSVGALSHNLRTKFCSVLGVTDPRTNEFNMSNPDDYDRLVSFTRQCEDIIRGKVAQHWIELFRKNGVPSGPFNFPHQVFDEQQISDNNFILELEHKMLGKYKTYGPAIQMEKTPVFPNSSSPSLGEHTREVLVSLGYVDEEIDHLIKKNIIRQYE
;
A
#
# COMPACT_ATOMS: atom_id res chain seq x y z
N MET A 1 2.40 -19.37 -25.21
CA MET A 1 3.22 -18.31 -24.60
C MET A 1 3.54 -17.33 -25.72
N ASN A 2 2.90 -16.16 -25.74
CA ASN A 2 3.27 -15.11 -26.68
C ASN A 2 4.62 -14.56 -26.22
N GLU A 3 5.62 -14.59 -27.11
CA GLU A 3 6.89 -13.89 -26.89
C GLU A 3 6.58 -12.40 -26.81
N HIS A 4 6.47 -11.86 -25.60
CA HIS A 4 6.28 -10.43 -25.40
C HIS A 4 7.57 -9.71 -25.76
N ASN A 5 7.52 -8.91 -26.81
CA ASN A 5 8.64 -8.07 -27.20
C ASN A 5 8.88 -7.00 -26.11
N PRO A 6 10.03 -7.01 -25.40
CA PRO A 6 10.31 -6.07 -24.32
C PRO A 6 10.33 -4.59 -24.75
N ALA A 7 10.43 -4.34 -26.06
CA ALA A 7 10.47 -2.98 -26.64
C ALA A 7 9.14 -2.21 -26.59
N HIS A 8 8.04 -2.79 -26.11
CA HIS A 8 6.70 -2.19 -26.15
C HIS A 8 5.98 -2.09 -24.80
N ARG A 9 6.70 -2.02 -23.69
CA ARG A 9 6.08 -1.74 -22.38
C ARG A 9 5.88 -0.23 -22.17
N PRO A 10 4.91 0.20 -21.34
CA PRO A 10 4.51 1.61 -21.25
C PRO A 10 5.65 2.58 -20.90
N LEU A 11 6.59 2.16 -20.06
CA LEU A 11 7.72 2.98 -19.60
C LEU A 11 9.08 2.50 -20.14
N SER A 12 9.10 1.70 -21.22
CA SER A 12 10.38 1.31 -21.86
C SER A 12 11.18 2.55 -22.27
N GLY A 13 12.46 2.57 -21.92
CA GLY A 13 13.37 3.69 -22.15
C GLY A 13 13.28 4.82 -21.12
N THR A 14 12.51 4.64 -20.04
CA THR A 14 12.46 5.57 -18.91
C THR A 14 13.40 5.10 -17.81
N THR A 15 14.32 5.96 -17.37
CA THR A 15 15.26 5.68 -16.28
C THR A 15 14.78 6.34 -14.99
N VAL A 16 14.70 5.56 -13.92
CA VAL A 16 14.25 5.98 -12.58
C VAL A 16 15.35 5.79 -11.57
N LEU A 17 15.70 6.83 -10.82
CA LEU A 17 16.58 6.74 -9.65
C LEU A 17 15.75 6.69 -8.38
N GLU A 18 15.95 5.67 -7.56
CA GLU A 18 15.23 5.49 -6.30
C GLU A 18 16.16 5.69 -5.10
N PHE A 19 15.99 6.83 -4.41
CA PHE A 19 16.60 7.13 -3.11
C PHE A 19 15.57 6.96 -2.00
N ALA A 20 15.18 5.72 -1.77
CA ALA A 20 14.09 5.40 -0.85
C ALA A 20 14.34 4.06 -0.17
N SER A 21 13.73 3.87 0.99
CA SER A 21 13.84 2.65 1.78
C SER A 21 12.48 2.18 2.32
N ILE A 22 12.44 0.97 2.82
CA ILE A 22 11.33 0.29 3.47
C ILE A 22 10.22 -0.05 2.45
N LEU A 23 9.12 0.74 2.36
CA LEU A 23 7.90 0.24 1.76
C LEU A 23 7.21 1.23 0.79
N ALA A 24 6.82 2.43 1.24
CA ALA A 24 5.95 3.33 0.47
C ALA A 24 6.52 3.66 -0.93
N ILE A 25 7.68 4.25 -1.00
CA ILE A 25 8.29 4.66 -2.26
C ILE A 25 8.96 3.50 -3.00
N PRO A 26 9.59 2.51 -2.34
CA PRO A 26 9.96 1.28 -3.01
C PRO A 26 8.82 0.56 -3.72
N SER A 27 7.58 0.57 -3.19
CA SER A 27 6.43 0.01 -3.90
C SER A 27 6.06 0.82 -5.15
N CYS A 28 6.21 2.15 -5.14
CA CYS A 28 6.12 2.97 -6.36
C CYS A 28 7.13 2.51 -7.41
N GLY A 29 8.41 2.34 -7.00
CA GLY A 29 9.45 1.83 -7.90
C GLY A 29 9.14 0.47 -8.52
N VAL A 30 8.51 -0.45 -7.75
CA VAL A 30 8.01 -1.73 -8.29
C VAL A 30 6.97 -1.52 -9.38
N HIS A 31 5.99 -0.64 -9.17
CA HIS A 31 4.97 -0.36 -10.19
C HIS A 31 5.57 0.20 -11.46
N LEU A 32 6.56 1.09 -11.36
CA LEU A 32 7.26 1.64 -12.53
C LEU A 32 8.13 0.58 -13.23
N ALA A 33 8.82 -0.27 -12.48
CA ALA A 33 9.61 -1.38 -13.02
C ALA A 33 8.73 -2.41 -13.74
N ASP A 34 7.58 -2.77 -13.15
CA ASP A 34 6.58 -3.65 -13.79
C ASP A 34 6.08 -3.07 -15.12
N MET A 35 5.96 -1.73 -15.23
CA MET A 35 5.59 -1.01 -16.45
C MET A 35 6.76 -0.86 -17.46
N GLY A 36 7.94 -1.31 -17.12
CA GLY A 36 9.10 -1.34 -18.03
C GLY A 36 10.15 -0.26 -17.83
N ALA A 37 10.06 0.56 -16.81
CA ALA A 37 11.11 1.51 -16.46
C ALA A 37 12.39 0.77 -15.99
N ASP A 38 13.56 1.33 -16.28
CA ASP A 38 14.83 0.91 -15.70
C ASP A 38 15.01 1.62 -14.35
N VAL A 39 14.65 0.92 -13.27
CA VAL A 39 14.68 1.47 -11.92
C VAL A 39 15.98 1.11 -11.23
N ILE A 40 16.80 2.11 -10.91
CA ILE A 40 18.07 1.98 -10.19
C ILE A 40 17.84 2.41 -8.74
N LYS A 41 17.82 1.43 -7.83
CA LYS A 41 17.77 1.67 -6.40
C LYS A 41 19.15 1.96 -5.85
N VAL A 42 19.29 3.12 -5.21
CA VAL A 42 20.53 3.55 -4.54
C VAL A 42 20.39 3.26 -3.06
N GLU A 43 21.18 2.32 -2.58
CA GLU A 43 21.22 1.89 -1.17
C GLU A 43 22.48 2.39 -0.46
N PRO A 44 22.44 2.60 0.87
CA PRO A 44 23.67 2.75 1.63
C PRO A 44 24.50 1.45 1.57
N LEU A 45 25.76 1.51 1.92
CA LEU A 45 26.65 0.32 1.92
C LEU A 45 26.15 -0.81 2.81
N THR A 46 25.36 -0.47 3.84
CA THR A 46 24.71 -1.42 4.75
C THR A 46 23.40 -1.98 4.22
N GLY A 47 22.90 -1.49 3.09
CA GLY A 47 21.64 -1.89 2.51
C GLY A 47 20.42 -1.15 3.07
N ASP A 48 19.28 -1.36 2.43
CA ASP A 48 17.96 -0.90 2.90
C ASP A 48 17.61 -1.61 4.21
N PRO A 49 17.16 -0.90 5.26
CA PRO A 49 16.71 -1.53 6.52
C PRO A 49 15.68 -2.66 6.31
N HIS A 50 14.90 -2.62 5.25
CA HIS A 50 13.92 -3.66 4.94
C HIS A 50 14.56 -5.02 4.59
N ARG A 51 15.83 -5.06 4.23
CA ARG A 51 16.60 -6.32 4.05
C ARG A 51 16.69 -7.14 5.34
N TYR A 52 16.65 -6.46 6.50
CA TYR A 52 16.80 -7.04 7.84
C TYR A 52 15.48 -7.07 8.62
N GLY A 53 14.38 -6.65 7.98
CA GLY A 53 13.08 -6.46 8.60
C GLY A 53 12.21 -7.72 8.59
N VAL A 54 10.97 -7.57 8.09
CA VAL A 54 9.93 -8.59 8.16
C VAL A 54 10.30 -9.87 7.39
N GLY A 55 10.35 -11.00 8.12
CA GLY A 55 10.57 -12.32 7.55
C GLY A 55 11.95 -12.51 6.92
N PRO A 56 13.05 -12.32 7.64
CA PRO A 56 14.39 -12.55 7.12
C PRO A 56 14.54 -14.00 6.64
N VAL A 57 15.15 -14.20 5.49
CA VAL A 57 15.35 -15.52 4.88
C VAL A 57 16.83 -15.86 4.85
N LEU A 58 17.68 -14.92 4.46
CA LEU A 58 19.13 -15.02 4.40
C LEU A 58 19.76 -13.70 4.86
N PRO A 59 21.07 -13.69 5.16
CA PRO A 59 21.79 -12.44 5.35
C PRO A 59 21.58 -11.49 4.16
N ASP A 60 21.25 -10.22 4.44
CA ASP A 60 20.98 -9.17 3.47
C ASP A 60 19.71 -9.39 2.59
N GLU A 61 18.86 -10.39 2.89
CA GLU A 61 17.64 -10.67 2.13
C GLU A 61 16.43 -10.96 3.05
N SER A 62 15.30 -10.37 2.74
CA SER A 62 14.03 -10.62 3.45
C SER A 62 12.83 -10.70 2.51
N LYS A 63 11.75 -11.32 2.97
CA LYS A 63 10.47 -11.31 2.23
C LYS A 63 9.95 -9.89 2.01
N GLY A 64 10.13 -9.00 2.97
CA GLY A 64 9.75 -7.60 2.85
C GLY A 64 10.51 -6.91 1.72
N PHE A 65 11.84 -7.05 1.70
CA PHE A 65 12.66 -6.44 0.66
C PHE A 65 12.36 -7.01 -0.73
N THR A 66 12.31 -8.35 -0.88
CA THR A 66 12.05 -8.99 -2.18
C THR A 66 10.71 -8.59 -2.77
N THR A 67 9.68 -8.41 -1.93
CA THR A 67 8.35 -8.00 -2.35
C THR A 67 8.33 -6.58 -2.94
N MET A 68 9.17 -5.66 -2.42
CA MET A 68 9.18 -4.24 -2.78
C MET A 68 10.28 -3.85 -3.78
N ASN A 69 11.06 -4.82 -4.29
CA ASN A 69 12.21 -4.46 -5.11
C ASN A 69 12.38 -5.33 -6.37
N ARG A 70 11.38 -6.14 -6.76
CA ARG A 70 11.44 -6.89 -8.04
C ARG A 70 11.59 -5.95 -9.22
N GLY A 71 12.30 -6.39 -10.23
CA GLY A 71 12.49 -5.67 -11.48
C GLY A 71 13.45 -4.49 -11.41
N LYS A 72 14.08 -4.23 -10.25
CA LYS A 72 15.02 -3.13 -10.07
C LYS A 72 16.48 -3.57 -10.23
N LYS A 73 17.34 -2.63 -10.59
CA LYS A 73 18.78 -2.72 -10.38
C LYS A 73 19.14 -2.17 -9.00
N GLY A 74 20.09 -2.78 -8.30
CA GLY A 74 20.55 -2.34 -6.97
C GLY A 74 22.01 -1.89 -7.04
N ILE A 75 22.29 -0.65 -6.60
CA ILE A 75 23.64 -0.14 -6.39
C ILE A 75 23.84 0.25 -4.92
N ALA A 76 25.04 0.07 -4.40
CA ALA A 76 25.35 0.44 -3.02
C ALA A 76 26.43 1.53 -2.98
N LEU A 77 26.10 2.67 -2.36
CA LEU A 77 26.86 3.91 -2.46
C LEU A 77 26.85 4.67 -1.12
N ASP A 78 28.02 5.10 -0.64
CA ASP A 78 28.11 6.04 0.47
C ASP A 78 27.81 7.47 -0.01
N LEU A 79 26.59 7.94 0.24
CA LEU A 79 26.15 9.30 -0.15
C LEU A 79 26.94 10.43 0.53
N ALA A 80 27.65 10.15 1.63
CA ALA A 80 28.45 11.15 2.34
C ALA A 80 29.84 11.35 1.72
N ALA A 81 30.33 10.42 0.92
CA ALA A 81 31.60 10.51 0.26
C ALA A 81 31.58 11.57 -0.87
N LEU A 82 32.69 12.34 -0.99
CA LEU A 82 32.78 13.38 -2.02
C LEU A 82 32.77 12.80 -3.44
N GLU A 83 33.37 11.65 -3.64
CA GLU A 83 33.41 10.94 -4.92
C GLU A 83 32.01 10.50 -5.37
N SER A 84 31.12 10.20 -4.43
CA SER A 84 29.73 9.81 -4.70
C SER A 84 28.95 10.92 -5.38
N ARG A 85 29.28 12.19 -5.10
CA ARG A 85 28.59 13.34 -5.71
C ARG A 85 28.72 13.35 -7.24
N GLN A 86 29.89 12.95 -7.77
CA GLN A 86 30.08 12.86 -9.22
C GLN A 86 29.30 11.68 -9.84
N ILE A 87 29.23 10.55 -9.12
CA ILE A 87 28.44 9.39 -9.53
C ILE A 87 26.97 9.78 -9.61
N ILE A 88 26.45 10.39 -8.54
CA ILE A 88 25.05 10.82 -8.47
C ILE A 88 24.71 11.85 -9.56
N LYS A 89 25.59 12.82 -9.80
CA LYS A 89 25.40 13.81 -10.86
C LYS A 89 25.24 13.13 -12.23
N ARG A 90 26.14 12.21 -12.58
CA ARG A 90 26.06 11.46 -13.86
C ARG A 90 24.78 10.62 -13.95
N LEU A 91 24.33 10.02 -12.84
CA LEU A 91 23.07 9.29 -12.79
C LEU A 91 21.90 10.23 -13.06
N VAL A 92 21.86 11.39 -12.41
CA VAL A 92 20.78 12.38 -12.57
C VAL A 92 20.73 12.96 -13.99
N GLU A 93 21.87 13.21 -14.61
CA GLU A 93 21.96 13.70 -16.00
C GLU A 93 21.32 12.72 -17.02
N GLN A 94 21.26 11.42 -16.69
CA GLN A 94 20.66 10.38 -17.52
C GLN A 94 19.27 9.94 -17.07
N ALA A 95 18.81 10.40 -15.92
CA ALA A 95 17.53 9.98 -15.36
C ALA A 95 16.35 10.78 -15.90
N ASP A 96 15.19 10.14 -15.98
CA ASP A 96 13.91 10.76 -16.27
C ASP A 96 13.15 11.13 -14.98
N ILE A 97 13.31 10.30 -13.97
CA ILE A 97 12.54 10.37 -12.72
C ILE A 97 13.49 10.15 -11.53
N ILE A 98 13.28 10.90 -10.48
CA ILE A 98 13.84 10.61 -9.16
C ILE A 98 12.69 10.34 -8.17
N LEU A 99 12.79 9.22 -7.47
CA LEU A 99 11.94 8.86 -6.33
C LEU A 99 12.73 9.14 -5.05
N MET A 100 12.32 10.14 -4.28
CA MET A 100 13.06 10.66 -3.15
C MET A 100 12.26 10.54 -1.85
N SER A 101 12.81 9.82 -0.86
CA SER A 101 12.21 9.70 0.47
C SER A 101 13.23 9.89 1.61
N LEU A 102 14.37 10.50 1.32
CA LEU A 102 15.34 10.88 2.34
C LEU A 102 14.79 12.04 3.21
N LYS A 103 15.27 12.11 4.46
CA LYS A 103 14.97 13.25 5.34
C LYS A 103 15.50 14.55 4.72
N LEU A 104 14.82 15.66 4.99
CA LEU A 104 15.22 16.97 4.43
C LEU A 104 16.64 17.36 4.83
N SER A 105 17.04 17.07 6.06
CA SER A 105 18.42 17.30 6.53
C SER A 105 19.48 16.55 5.69
N ASP A 106 19.14 15.34 5.22
CA ASP A 106 20.04 14.54 4.39
C ASP A 106 20.04 15.06 2.94
N LEU A 107 18.89 15.49 2.42
CA LEU A 107 18.79 16.12 1.09
C LEU A 107 19.71 17.37 1.02
N THR A 108 19.61 18.27 2.00
CA THR A 108 20.45 19.46 2.09
C THR A 108 21.92 19.08 2.22
N LYS A 109 22.24 18.12 3.11
CA LYS A 109 23.62 17.64 3.33
C LYS A 109 24.27 17.09 2.06
N PHE A 110 23.50 16.33 1.26
CA PHE A 110 24.03 15.67 0.06
C PHE A 110 23.89 16.52 -1.21
N GLY A 111 23.20 17.67 -1.15
CA GLY A 111 22.91 18.52 -2.30
C GLY A 111 21.98 17.84 -3.29
N LEU A 112 20.94 17.17 -2.78
CA LEU A 112 19.92 16.41 -3.54
C LEU A 112 18.53 17.03 -3.43
N GLU A 113 18.42 18.29 -3.04
CA GLU A 113 17.14 19.02 -3.13
C GLU A 113 16.75 19.23 -4.59
N TYR A 114 15.46 19.40 -4.85
CA TYR A 114 14.96 19.58 -6.22
C TYR A 114 15.69 20.70 -6.98
N GLU A 115 15.93 21.84 -6.32
CA GLU A 115 16.60 22.98 -6.94
C GLU A 115 18.08 22.70 -7.30
N ASP A 116 18.74 21.76 -6.61
CA ASP A 116 20.10 21.35 -6.95
C ASP A 116 20.11 20.33 -8.10
N VAL A 117 19.21 19.34 -8.02
CA VAL A 117 19.06 18.31 -9.04
C VAL A 117 18.61 18.89 -10.38
N LYS A 118 17.70 19.87 -10.36
CA LYS A 118 17.23 20.58 -11.55
C LYS A 118 18.34 21.29 -12.32
N LYS A 119 19.39 21.75 -11.66
CA LYS A 119 20.57 22.34 -12.32
C LYS A 119 21.33 21.34 -13.19
N TRP A 120 21.24 20.04 -12.86
CA TRP A 120 21.88 18.97 -13.63
C TRP A 120 20.95 18.41 -14.72
N ASN A 121 19.61 18.45 -14.49
CA ASN A 121 18.63 17.97 -15.43
C ASN A 121 17.30 18.75 -15.28
N GLU A 122 17.08 19.75 -16.15
CA GLU A 122 15.88 20.59 -16.13
C GLU A 122 14.58 19.84 -16.44
N ARG A 123 14.69 18.68 -17.11
CA ARG A 123 13.54 17.86 -17.49
C ARG A 123 13.16 16.81 -16.46
N ILE A 124 13.87 16.76 -15.32
CA ILE A 124 13.69 15.75 -14.31
C ILE A 124 12.29 15.82 -13.67
N ILE A 125 11.66 14.68 -13.52
CA ILE A 125 10.50 14.53 -12.65
C ILE A 125 11.00 14.12 -11.28
N PHE A 126 10.77 14.97 -10.28
CA PHE A 126 11.26 14.77 -8.94
C PHE A 126 10.11 14.47 -7.99
N LEU A 127 9.87 13.19 -7.68
CA LEU A 127 8.92 12.81 -6.65
C LEU A 127 9.57 12.95 -5.28
N GLU A 128 9.07 13.89 -4.48
CA GLU A 128 9.43 14.04 -3.08
C GLU A 128 8.36 13.41 -2.18
N HIS A 129 8.76 12.47 -1.36
CA HIS A 129 7.93 11.88 -0.34
C HIS A 129 8.33 12.39 1.05
N ALA A 130 7.36 12.89 1.81
CA ALA A 130 7.53 13.23 3.21
C ALA A 130 6.36 12.66 4.02
N PRO A 131 6.59 11.93 5.13
CA PRO A 131 5.52 11.19 5.82
C PRO A 131 4.28 12.03 6.16
N TYR A 132 4.50 13.29 6.56
CA TYR A 132 3.43 14.23 6.98
C TYR A 132 3.16 15.36 5.97
N GLY A 133 3.90 15.38 4.82
CA GLY A 133 4.03 16.58 3.99
C GLY A 133 5.10 17.53 4.53
N ARG A 134 5.52 18.54 3.73
CA ARG A 134 6.59 19.48 4.11
C ARG A 134 6.12 20.67 4.92
N GLY A 135 4.83 20.98 4.93
CA GLY A 135 4.25 22.06 5.74
C GLY A 135 3.95 21.61 7.16
N GLY A 136 3.84 22.60 8.07
CA GLY A 136 3.45 22.37 9.45
C GLY A 136 4.58 21.85 10.37
N PRO A 137 4.25 21.53 11.63
CA PRO A 137 5.23 21.24 12.67
C PRO A 137 6.01 19.93 12.44
N TYR A 138 5.45 18.99 11.68
CA TYR A 138 6.08 17.69 11.39
C TYR A 138 6.82 17.65 10.05
N GLY A 139 6.94 18.76 9.32
CA GLY A 139 7.50 18.82 7.98
C GLY A 139 8.96 18.35 7.85
N GLN A 140 9.71 18.37 8.96
CA GLN A 140 11.12 17.92 9.06
C GLN A 140 11.25 16.51 9.65
N GLU A 141 10.16 15.97 10.19
CA GLU A 141 10.20 14.74 10.97
C GLU A 141 10.17 13.50 10.06
N GLY A 142 10.85 12.45 10.53
CA GLY A 142 10.67 11.10 10.00
C GLY A 142 9.37 10.49 10.49
N GLY A 143 8.77 9.60 9.70
CA GLY A 143 7.53 8.95 10.10
C GLY A 143 7.38 7.57 9.49
N TYR A 144 6.48 6.80 10.08
CA TYR A 144 6.11 5.45 9.65
C TYR A 144 4.60 5.33 9.53
N ASP A 145 4.17 4.32 8.81
CA ASP A 145 2.77 3.95 8.57
C ASP A 145 1.91 4.01 9.86
N VAL A 146 2.33 3.37 10.95
CA VAL A 146 1.60 3.33 12.21
C VAL A 146 1.31 4.71 12.79
N VAL A 147 2.23 5.67 12.64
CA VAL A 147 2.05 7.02 13.18
C VAL A 147 0.96 7.78 12.43
N VAL A 148 0.98 7.69 11.10
CA VAL A 148 -0.02 8.36 10.26
C VAL A 148 -1.38 7.66 10.31
N GLN A 149 -1.44 6.35 10.54
CA GLN A 149 -2.69 5.65 10.83
C GLN A 149 -3.39 6.25 12.07
N GLY A 150 -2.61 6.54 13.12
CA GLY A 150 -3.11 7.23 14.31
C GLY A 150 -3.55 8.67 14.02
N MET A 151 -2.68 9.47 13.41
CA MET A 151 -2.91 10.89 13.15
C MET A 151 -4.12 11.16 12.22
N SER A 152 -4.35 10.31 11.25
CA SER A 152 -5.45 10.47 10.27
C SER A 152 -6.81 10.02 10.78
N GLY A 153 -6.89 9.42 11.96
CA GLY A 153 -8.10 8.78 12.46
C GLY A 153 -8.37 7.40 11.85
N LEU A 154 -7.55 6.93 10.90
CA LEU A 154 -7.73 5.64 10.24
C LEU A 154 -7.70 4.48 11.26
N ALA A 155 -6.75 4.52 12.19
CA ALA A 155 -6.64 3.50 13.24
C ALA A 155 -7.85 3.47 14.17
N SER A 156 -8.45 4.61 14.50
CA SER A 156 -9.62 4.68 15.39
C SER A 156 -10.83 3.91 14.83
N VAL A 157 -10.93 3.83 13.50
CA VAL A 157 -12.02 3.14 12.79
C VAL A 157 -11.73 1.66 12.56
N MET A 158 -10.48 1.30 12.22
CA MET A 158 -10.14 -0.02 11.70
C MET A 158 -9.34 -0.89 12.66
N ALA A 159 -8.66 -0.32 13.66
CA ALA A 159 -7.85 -1.08 14.58
C ALA A 159 -8.69 -2.02 15.46
N ARG A 160 -8.10 -3.17 15.78
CA ARG A 160 -8.65 -4.08 16.80
C ARG A 160 -8.16 -3.66 18.17
N ASP A 161 -8.98 -3.88 19.19
CA ASP A 161 -8.52 -3.75 20.57
C ASP A 161 -7.57 -4.92 20.90
N ILE A 162 -6.40 -4.57 21.45
CA ILE A 162 -5.43 -5.52 21.98
C ILE A 162 -5.13 -5.13 23.43
N ASN A 163 -5.81 -5.77 24.35
CA ASN A 163 -5.67 -5.50 25.79
C ASN A 163 -5.88 -4.02 26.16
N GLY A 164 -6.92 -3.40 25.62
CA GLY A 164 -7.26 -2.00 25.89
C GLY A 164 -6.55 -0.98 25.00
N THR A 165 -5.70 -1.42 24.07
CA THR A 165 -4.88 -0.56 23.20
C THR A 165 -5.21 -0.83 21.74
N PRO A 166 -5.24 0.20 20.84
CA PRO A 166 -5.42 -0.04 19.42
C PRO A 166 -4.25 -0.80 18.81
N GLY A 167 -4.53 -1.89 18.13
CA GLY A 167 -3.54 -2.65 17.35
C GLY A 167 -3.18 -1.96 16.05
N VAL A 168 -1.96 -2.19 15.56
CA VAL A 168 -1.49 -1.69 14.28
C VAL A 168 -2.24 -2.37 13.13
N LEU A 169 -2.66 -1.60 12.12
CA LEU A 169 -3.23 -2.16 10.89
C LEU A 169 -2.12 -2.79 10.06
N THR A 170 -2.30 -4.06 9.74
CA THR A 170 -1.38 -4.82 8.89
C THR A 170 -2.15 -5.50 7.76
N PRO A 171 -1.60 -5.56 6.54
CA PRO A 171 -0.32 -4.98 6.08
C PRO A 171 -0.31 -3.44 6.19
N ALA A 172 0.86 -2.79 6.01
CA ALA A 172 1.04 -1.33 6.09
C ALA A 172 0.24 -0.59 5.00
N VAL A 173 -1.03 -0.33 5.31
CA VAL A 173 -2.02 0.13 4.30
C VAL A 173 -1.74 1.54 3.78
N ALA A 174 -1.23 2.43 4.64
CA ALA A 174 -0.87 3.79 4.23
C ALA A 174 0.36 3.79 3.31
N ASP A 175 1.36 2.98 3.61
CA ASP A 175 2.53 2.80 2.74
C ASP A 175 2.12 2.29 1.35
N MET A 176 1.33 1.22 1.28
CA MET A 176 0.89 0.64 0.01
C MET A 176 0.05 1.62 -0.81
N ALA A 177 -0.88 2.34 -0.18
CA ALA A 177 -1.67 3.38 -0.85
C ALA A 177 -0.79 4.53 -1.35
N THR A 178 0.22 4.92 -0.57
CA THR A 178 1.17 5.98 -0.96
C THR A 178 2.01 5.56 -2.15
N GLY A 179 2.44 4.29 -2.22
CA GLY A 179 3.15 3.77 -3.38
C GLY A 179 2.35 3.87 -4.68
N LEU A 180 1.07 3.47 -4.64
CA LEU A 180 0.16 3.61 -5.79
C LEU A 180 -0.10 5.09 -6.15
N ALA A 181 -0.35 5.95 -5.16
CA ALA A 181 -0.55 7.38 -5.38
C ALA A 181 0.71 8.04 -5.97
N SER A 182 1.90 7.63 -5.52
CA SER A 182 3.18 8.10 -6.04
C SER A 182 3.42 7.68 -7.48
N ALA A 183 3.08 6.44 -7.83
CA ALA A 183 3.15 5.98 -9.22
C ALA A 183 2.20 6.78 -10.12
N LEU A 184 0.96 7.02 -9.68
CA LEU A 184 0.00 7.88 -10.40
C LEU A 184 0.54 9.30 -10.58
N ALA A 185 1.12 9.91 -9.54
CA ALA A 185 1.69 11.25 -9.60
C ALA A 185 2.85 11.34 -10.62
N VAL A 186 3.75 10.35 -10.60
CA VAL A 186 4.88 10.26 -11.55
C VAL A 186 4.40 10.12 -13.00
N ILE A 187 3.45 9.21 -13.27
CA ILE A 187 2.91 9.00 -14.63
C ILE A 187 2.19 10.28 -15.12
N THR A 188 1.47 10.98 -14.23
CA THR A 188 0.82 12.25 -14.55
C THR A 188 1.85 13.33 -14.90
N ALA A 189 2.95 13.39 -14.15
CA ALA A 189 4.05 14.33 -14.43
C ALA A 189 4.80 13.98 -15.74
N LEU A 190 4.98 12.68 -16.03
CA LEU A 190 5.51 12.23 -17.32
C LEU A 190 4.62 12.71 -18.48
N ARG A 191 3.29 12.56 -18.35
CA ARG A 191 2.35 13.04 -19.36
C ARG A 191 2.45 14.55 -19.57
N HIS A 192 2.61 15.34 -18.50
CA HIS A 192 2.87 16.76 -18.61
C HIS A 192 4.17 17.04 -19.36
N ARG A 193 5.27 16.39 -18.98
CA ARG A 193 6.58 16.52 -19.63
C ARG A 193 6.55 16.17 -21.11
N ASP A 194 5.81 15.12 -21.48
CA ASP A 194 5.68 14.70 -22.89
C ASP A 194 4.99 15.77 -23.75
N LEU A 195 4.06 16.54 -23.15
CA LEU A 195 3.32 17.60 -23.85
C LEU A 195 4.08 18.93 -23.88
N THR A 196 4.84 19.26 -22.84
CA THR A 196 5.44 20.58 -22.66
C THR A 196 6.95 20.61 -22.79
N GLY A 197 7.60 19.46 -22.61
CA GLY A 197 9.05 19.36 -22.50
C GLY A 197 9.58 19.64 -21.07
N GLU A 198 8.74 20.05 -20.12
CA GLU A 198 9.13 20.53 -18.80
C GLU A 198 9.01 19.45 -17.72
N GLY A 199 10.08 19.24 -16.94
CA GLY A 199 10.06 18.48 -15.72
C GLY A 199 9.40 19.24 -14.58
N GLN A 200 9.09 18.54 -13.48
CA GLN A 200 8.51 19.17 -12.30
C GLN A 200 8.75 18.37 -11.03
N LYS A 201 8.63 19.05 -9.89
CA LYS A 201 8.52 18.42 -8.58
C LYS A 201 7.08 18.00 -8.34
N VAL A 202 6.89 16.78 -7.86
CA VAL A 202 5.61 16.26 -7.35
C VAL A 202 5.81 15.78 -5.91
N SER A 203 4.77 15.86 -5.08
CA SER A 203 4.89 15.52 -3.66
C SER A 203 3.78 14.56 -3.24
N THR A 204 4.12 13.59 -2.40
CA THR A 204 3.18 12.68 -1.74
C THR A 204 3.49 12.55 -0.25
N SER A 205 2.49 12.14 0.53
CA SER A 205 2.69 11.87 1.95
C SER A 205 1.86 10.70 2.44
N LEU A 206 2.37 9.99 3.45
CA LEU A 206 1.62 8.93 4.12
C LEU A 206 0.34 9.50 4.77
N LEU A 207 0.44 10.67 5.39
CA LEU A 207 -0.70 11.29 6.06
C LEU A 207 -1.84 11.59 5.08
N GLN A 208 -1.52 12.15 3.90
CA GLN A 208 -2.53 12.46 2.88
C GLN A 208 -3.24 11.21 2.37
N THR A 209 -2.50 10.14 2.09
CA THR A 209 -3.10 8.87 1.64
C THR A 209 -3.86 8.17 2.75
N SER A 210 -3.44 8.29 4.01
CA SER A 210 -4.21 7.81 5.16
C SER A 210 -5.56 8.51 5.31
N LEU A 211 -5.62 9.83 5.05
CA LEU A 211 -6.89 10.56 5.02
C LEU A 211 -7.80 10.05 3.89
N ILE A 212 -7.26 9.76 2.70
CA ILE A 212 -8.03 9.15 1.61
C ILE A 212 -8.59 7.78 2.04
N LEU A 213 -7.79 6.96 2.73
CA LEU A 213 -8.22 5.64 3.23
C LEU A 213 -9.28 5.75 4.33
N ALA A 214 -9.25 6.80 5.17
CA ALA A 214 -10.28 7.08 6.16
C ALA A 214 -11.63 7.43 5.50
N GLY A 215 -11.60 7.94 4.27
CA GLY A 215 -12.76 8.10 3.40
C GLY A 215 -13.85 8.99 4.01
N ASN A 216 -15.08 8.49 3.98
CA ASN A 216 -16.25 9.23 4.48
C ASN A 216 -16.24 9.44 6.01
N ARG A 217 -15.35 8.79 6.74
CA ARG A 217 -15.25 8.95 8.21
C ARG A 217 -14.71 10.33 8.62
N ILE A 218 -14.01 10.99 7.72
CA ILE A 218 -13.49 12.36 7.94
C ILE A 218 -14.26 13.42 7.15
N HIS A 219 -15.32 13.06 6.44
CA HIS A 219 -16.22 14.03 5.82
C HIS A 219 -17.05 14.74 6.89
N TRP A 220 -17.16 16.05 6.76
CA TRP A 220 -17.91 16.89 7.66
C TRP A 220 -18.82 17.86 6.89
N PHE A 221 -20.11 17.87 7.26
CA PHE A 221 -21.12 18.77 6.68
C PHE A 221 -21.57 19.80 7.70
N ALA A 222 -21.39 21.07 7.40
CA ALA A 222 -21.75 22.19 8.29
C ALA A 222 -23.25 22.19 8.68
N ALA A 223 -24.11 21.58 7.86
CA ALA A 223 -25.54 21.55 8.09
C ALA A 223 -25.99 20.47 9.08
N THR A 224 -25.25 19.37 9.23
CA THR A 224 -25.71 18.18 9.95
C THR A 224 -24.78 17.68 11.05
N ASP A 225 -23.47 17.94 10.93
CA ASP A 225 -22.49 17.24 11.75
C ASP A 225 -22.00 17.98 13.02
N PRO A 226 -22.15 19.33 13.16
CA PRO A 226 -21.59 20.03 14.32
C PRO A 226 -22.05 19.48 15.66
N GLU A 227 -23.36 19.22 15.82
CA GLU A 227 -23.91 18.72 17.09
C GLU A 227 -23.42 17.29 17.39
N VAL A 228 -23.40 16.43 16.38
CA VAL A 228 -22.95 15.04 16.51
C VAL A 228 -21.46 14.99 16.88
N TRP A 229 -20.63 15.79 16.20
CA TRP A 229 -19.18 15.79 16.45
C TRP A 229 -18.83 16.44 17.80
N ASN A 230 -19.53 17.49 18.21
CA ASN A 230 -19.35 18.08 19.54
C ASN A 230 -19.70 17.06 20.64
N SER A 231 -20.87 16.40 20.52
CA SER A 231 -21.26 15.37 21.47
C SER A 231 -20.29 14.20 21.52
N ALA A 232 -19.76 13.77 20.37
CA ALA A 232 -18.75 12.72 20.33
C ALA A 232 -17.42 13.16 20.96
N ALA A 233 -17.00 14.42 20.76
CA ALA A 233 -15.78 14.96 21.34
C ALA A 233 -15.86 15.05 22.87
N GLU A 234 -17.00 15.52 23.40
CA GLU A 234 -17.25 15.59 24.84
C GLU A 234 -17.25 14.19 25.47
N ALA A 235 -18.01 13.24 24.91
CA ALA A 235 -18.08 11.87 25.41
C ALA A 235 -16.72 11.15 25.34
N LEU A 236 -15.93 11.38 24.29
CA LEU A 236 -14.57 10.84 24.20
C LEU A 236 -13.63 11.46 25.25
N SER A 237 -13.72 12.77 25.48
CA SER A 237 -12.91 13.44 26.50
C SER A 237 -13.17 12.86 27.89
N GLU A 238 -14.44 12.64 28.25
CA GLU A 238 -14.82 11.97 29.50
C GLU A 238 -14.30 10.53 29.56
N ALA A 239 -14.49 9.76 28.51
CA ALA A 239 -14.02 8.38 28.43
C ALA A 239 -12.50 8.26 28.56
N GLN A 240 -11.74 9.20 27.99
CA GLN A 240 -10.29 9.29 28.12
C GLN A 240 -9.88 9.67 29.54
N HIS A 241 -10.56 10.65 30.15
CA HIS A 241 -10.31 11.04 31.53
C HIS A 241 -10.55 9.87 32.50
N ASP A 242 -11.58 9.07 32.26
CA ASP A 242 -11.92 7.89 33.06
C ASP A 242 -11.00 6.68 32.79
N GLY A 243 -10.05 6.78 31.87
CA GLY A 243 -9.13 5.71 31.52
C GLY A 243 -9.80 4.51 30.85
N LYS A 244 -10.89 4.73 30.09
CA LYS A 244 -11.58 3.65 29.37
C LYS A 244 -10.69 3.04 28.31
N SER A 245 -10.85 1.73 28.07
CA SER A 245 -10.12 0.99 27.02
C SER A 245 -10.42 1.55 25.63
N PHE A 246 -9.57 1.21 24.64
CA PHE A 246 -9.80 1.60 23.26
C PHE A 246 -11.16 1.11 22.73
N GLU A 247 -11.54 -0.13 23.04
CA GLU A 247 -12.84 -0.68 22.63
C GLU A 247 -14.00 0.14 23.19
N GLN A 248 -13.95 0.48 24.50
CA GLN A 248 -14.97 1.30 25.15
C GLN A 248 -15.06 2.70 24.54
N GLN A 249 -13.92 3.35 24.27
CA GLN A 249 -13.87 4.67 23.63
C GLN A 249 -14.46 4.60 22.20
N ARG A 250 -14.09 3.59 21.43
CA ARG A 250 -14.61 3.37 20.07
C ARG A 250 -16.11 3.11 20.05
N ASP A 251 -16.61 2.33 21.00
CA ASP A 251 -18.04 2.01 21.11
C ASP A 251 -18.86 3.25 21.47
N ILE A 252 -18.37 4.09 22.39
CA ILE A 252 -18.97 5.40 22.72
C ILE A 252 -19.02 6.29 21.48
N TYR A 253 -17.87 6.44 20.79
CA TYR A 253 -17.80 7.25 19.57
C TYR A 253 -18.75 6.74 18.47
N THR A 254 -18.77 5.43 18.26
CA THR A 254 -19.62 4.81 17.22
C THR A 254 -21.10 4.93 17.55
N ALA A 255 -21.48 4.80 18.80
CA ALA A 255 -22.89 4.97 19.20
C ALA A 255 -23.44 6.37 18.90
N ILE A 256 -22.58 7.40 18.95
CA ILE A 256 -22.94 8.79 18.65
C ILE A 256 -22.88 9.07 17.14
N THR A 257 -21.77 8.69 16.49
CA THR A 257 -21.50 9.08 15.09
C THR A 257 -22.15 8.15 14.06
N ASN A 258 -22.50 6.93 14.45
CA ASN A 258 -23.14 5.93 13.59
C ASN A 258 -24.12 5.08 14.41
N PRO A 259 -25.19 5.69 14.94
CA PRO A 259 -26.15 5.00 15.80
C PRO A 259 -26.74 3.79 15.08
N GLY A 260 -26.74 2.65 15.75
CA GLY A 260 -27.19 1.38 15.20
C GLY A 260 -26.26 0.73 14.18
N GLY A 261 -25.10 1.33 13.88
CA GLY A 261 -24.05 0.70 13.10
C GLY A 261 -23.25 -0.31 13.93
N GLY A 262 -22.68 -1.30 13.26
CA GLY A 262 -21.81 -2.25 13.92
C GLY A 262 -21.98 -3.70 13.45
N PRO A 263 -21.17 -4.64 13.95
CA PRO A 263 -21.22 -6.04 13.52
C PRO A 263 -22.54 -6.74 13.79
N ALA A 264 -23.22 -6.39 14.90
CA ALA A 264 -24.49 -7.00 15.32
C ALA A 264 -25.66 -6.71 14.36
N THR A 265 -25.60 -5.59 13.65
CA THR A 265 -26.66 -5.14 12.72
C THR A 265 -26.23 -5.24 11.25
N ASN A 266 -24.97 -5.55 10.97
CA ASN A 266 -24.47 -5.68 9.61
C ASN A 266 -24.74 -7.09 9.07
N THR A 267 -25.99 -7.33 8.63
CA THR A 267 -26.42 -8.61 8.08
C THR A 267 -25.88 -8.87 6.67
N TYR A 268 -25.73 -7.84 5.84
CA TYR A 268 -25.62 -7.99 4.39
C TYR A 268 -24.21 -7.76 3.83
N PHE A 269 -23.28 -7.27 4.63
CA PHE A 269 -21.91 -6.99 4.20
C PHE A 269 -20.93 -7.43 5.28
N ARG A 270 -20.68 -8.75 5.33
CA ARG A 270 -19.87 -9.35 6.40
C ARG A 270 -19.32 -10.73 6.05
N TYR A 271 -18.51 -11.26 6.95
CA TYR A 271 -18.13 -12.66 6.99
C TYR A 271 -19.13 -13.45 7.84
N TYR A 272 -19.50 -14.63 7.35
CA TYR A 272 -20.34 -15.58 8.06
C TYR A 272 -19.52 -16.82 8.43
N ARG A 273 -19.86 -17.43 9.59
CA ARG A 273 -19.34 -18.72 9.99
C ARG A 273 -20.30 -19.82 9.51
N ALA A 274 -19.83 -20.67 8.60
CA ALA A 274 -20.48 -21.91 8.22
C ALA A 274 -20.11 -23.06 9.19
N THR A 275 -20.54 -24.28 8.88
CA THR A 275 -20.17 -25.45 9.71
C THR A 275 -18.67 -25.70 9.77
N ASP A 276 -17.97 -25.48 8.66
CA ASP A 276 -16.55 -25.82 8.45
C ASP A 276 -15.62 -24.63 8.51
N GLN A 277 -16.00 -23.50 7.90
CA GLN A 277 -15.13 -22.32 7.76
C GLN A 277 -15.92 -21.02 7.63
N PHE A 278 -15.20 -19.90 7.41
CA PHE A 278 -15.81 -18.60 7.11
C PHE A 278 -15.96 -18.41 5.60
N PHE A 279 -16.91 -17.55 5.23
CA PHE A 279 -17.06 -17.03 3.86
C PHE A 279 -17.63 -15.62 3.89
N SER A 280 -17.51 -14.90 2.78
CA SER A 280 -17.97 -13.50 2.67
C SER A 280 -19.27 -13.38 1.90
N VAL A 281 -20.09 -12.38 2.27
CA VAL A 281 -21.29 -11.95 1.54
C VAL A 281 -21.28 -10.44 1.41
N GLY A 282 -21.65 -9.94 0.21
CA GLY A 282 -21.80 -8.52 -0.07
C GLY A 282 -23.12 -8.21 -0.79
N ALA A 283 -24.18 -7.83 -0.05
CA ALA A 283 -25.52 -7.60 -0.57
C ALA A 283 -26.06 -6.21 -0.19
N LEU A 284 -25.42 -5.13 -0.68
CA LEU A 284 -25.73 -3.75 -0.25
C LEU A 284 -26.99 -3.18 -0.88
N SER A 285 -27.31 -3.47 -2.15
CA SER A 285 -28.50 -2.93 -2.81
C SER A 285 -29.78 -3.62 -2.34
N HIS A 286 -30.92 -2.94 -2.44
CA HIS A 286 -32.24 -3.51 -2.09
C HIS A 286 -32.49 -4.84 -2.81
N ASN A 287 -32.23 -4.91 -4.11
CA ASN A 287 -32.38 -6.13 -4.90
C ASN A 287 -31.51 -7.29 -4.37
N LEU A 288 -30.23 -7.02 -4.00
CA LEU A 288 -29.35 -8.04 -3.45
C LEU A 288 -29.80 -8.49 -2.06
N ARG A 289 -30.30 -7.59 -1.22
CA ARG A 289 -30.86 -7.95 0.10
C ARG A 289 -32.10 -8.83 -0.03
N THR A 290 -32.99 -8.51 -0.96
CA THR A 290 -34.17 -9.35 -1.27
C THR A 290 -33.75 -10.75 -1.70
N LYS A 291 -32.76 -10.86 -2.59
CA LYS A 291 -32.22 -12.15 -3.02
C LYS A 291 -31.55 -12.92 -1.88
N PHE A 292 -30.78 -12.24 -1.04
CA PHE A 292 -30.17 -12.85 0.16
C PHE A 292 -31.25 -13.44 1.08
N CYS A 293 -32.28 -12.65 1.39
CA CYS A 293 -33.41 -13.11 2.21
C CYS A 293 -34.14 -14.30 1.58
N SER A 294 -34.38 -14.27 0.27
CA SER A 294 -35.00 -15.38 -0.47
C SER A 294 -34.17 -16.67 -0.38
N VAL A 295 -32.84 -16.59 -0.49
CA VAL A 295 -31.95 -17.74 -0.38
C VAL A 295 -32.03 -18.38 1.01
N LEU A 296 -32.11 -17.56 2.07
CA LEU A 296 -32.20 -18.06 3.45
C LEU A 296 -33.62 -18.38 3.90
N GLY A 297 -34.64 -18.00 3.13
CA GLY A 297 -36.07 -18.15 3.53
C GLY A 297 -36.47 -17.25 4.69
N VAL A 298 -35.90 -16.04 4.78
CA VAL A 298 -36.14 -15.07 5.85
C VAL A 298 -36.76 -13.77 5.31
N THR A 299 -37.32 -12.96 6.18
CA THR A 299 -37.91 -11.65 5.83
C THR A 299 -37.13 -10.55 6.56
N ASP A 300 -36.64 -9.56 5.82
CA ASP A 300 -35.98 -8.37 6.39
C ASP A 300 -36.96 -7.60 7.27
N PRO A 301 -36.66 -7.33 8.54
CA PRO A 301 -37.58 -6.63 9.45
C PRO A 301 -37.71 -5.15 9.13
N ARG A 302 -36.88 -4.57 8.26
CA ARG A 302 -36.90 -3.15 7.94
C ARG A 302 -38.08 -2.81 7.05
N THR A 303 -38.96 -1.97 7.57
CA THR A 303 -40.10 -1.37 6.90
C THR A 303 -39.82 0.10 6.57
N ASN A 304 -40.76 0.80 5.94
CA ASN A 304 -40.64 2.24 5.67
C ASN A 304 -40.58 3.09 6.95
N GLU A 305 -41.07 2.56 8.08
CA GLU A 305 -41.09 3.24 9.39
C GLU A 305 -39.87 2.83 10.27
N PHE A 306 -39.00 1.96 9.78
CA PHE A 306 -37.86 1.44 10.52
C PHE A 306 -36.86 2.55 10.85
N ASN A 307 -36.54 2.70 12.14
CA ASN A 307 -35.58 3.70 12.64
C ASN A 307 -34.51 3.06 13.52
N MET A 308 -33.25 3.10 13.08
CA MET A 308 -32.11 2.53 13.82
C MET A 308 -31.90 3.14 15.20
N SER A 309 -32.35 4.37 15.44
CA SER A 309 -32.29 5.01 16.76
C SER A 309 -33.39 4.55 17.70
N ASN A 310 -34.36 3.76 17.22
CA ASN A 310 -35.38 3.14 18.07
C ASN A 310 -34.84 1.80 18.60
N PRO A 311 -34.76 1.61 19.93
CA PRO A 311 -34.24 0.37 20.53
C PRO A 311 -34.96 -0.90 20.04
N ASP A 312 -36.28 -0.86 19.88
CA ASP A 312 -37.08 -2.02 19.41
C ASP A 312 -36.73 -2.40 17.96
N ASP A 313 -36.46 -1.42 17.10
CA ASP A 313 -36.03 -1.66 15.72
C ASP A 313 -34.61 -2.18 15.66
N TYR A 314 -33.75 -1.65 16.49
CA TYR A 314 -32.38 -2.14 16.66
C TYR A 314 -32.37 -3.62 17.10
N ASP A 315 -33.13 -3.96 18.13
CA ASP A 315 -33.21 -5.33 18.67
C ASP A 315 -33.81 -6.30 17.64
N ARG A 316 -34.81 -5.86 16.85
CA ARG A 316 -35.34 -6.65 15.74
C ARG A 316 -34.29 -6.94 14.68
N LEU A 317 -33.43 -5.97 14.34
CA LEU A 317 -32.36 -6.17 13.36
C LEU A 317 -31.25 -7.07 13.89
N VAL A 318 -30.89 -6.93 15.17
CA VAL A 318 -29.94 -7.83 15.83
C VAL A 318 -30.47 -9.27 15.84
N SER A 319 -31.74 -9.46 16.18
CA SER A 319 -32.38 -10.78 16.19
C SER A 319 -32.44 -11.39 14.79
N PHE A 320 -32.74 -10.60 13.77
CA PHE A 320 -32.74 -11.01 12.37
C PHE A 320 -31.32 -11.42 11.91
N THR A 321 -30.29 -10.65 12.30
CA THR A 321 -28.91 -10.99 11.97
C THR A 321 -28.50 -12.33 12.58
N ARG A 322 -28.87 -12.58 13.86
CA ARG A 322 -28.63 -13.86 14.52
C ARG A 322 -29.38 -15.02 13.84
N GLN A 323 -30.65 -14.80 13.45
CA GLN A 323 -31.40 -15.81 12.69
C GLN A 323 -30.67 -16.20 11.40
N CYS A 324 -30.15 -15.24 10.65
CA CYS A 324 -29.37 -15.50 9.44
C CYS A 324 -28.08 -16.29 9.76
N GLU A 325 -27.37 -15.94 10.83
CA GLU A 325 -26.17 -16.66 11.29
C GLU A 325 -26.50 -18.12 11.64
N ASP A 326 -27.59 -18.36 12.35
CA ASP A 326 -27.98 -19.72 12.77
C ASP A 326 -28.35 -20.61 11.59
N ILE A 327 -29.08 -20.07 10.60
CA ILE A 327 -29.38 -20.79 9.35
C ILE A 327 -28.07 -21.13 8.62
N ILE A 328 -27.18 -20.16 8.49
CA ILE A 328 -25.91 -20.34 7.77
C ILE A 328 -25.00 -21.37 8.44
N ARG A 329 -24.98 -21.43 9.77
CA ARG A 329 -24.23 -22.46 10.52
C ARG A 329 -24.70 -23.89 10.24
N GLY A 330 -25.86 -24.10 9.64
CA GLY A 330 -26.41 -25.41 9.34
C GLY A 330 -25.79 -26.15 8.14
N LYS A 331 -24.93 -25.48 7.33
CA LYS A 331 -24.29 -26.04 6.13
C LYS A 331 -22.84 -25.61 6.00
N VAL A 332 -22.08 -26.29 5.12
CA VAL A 332 -20.69 -25.94 4.79
C VAL A 332 -20.61 -24.66 3.96
N ALA A 333 -19.51 -23.94 4.02
CA ALA A 333 -19.32 -22.66 3.33
C ALA A 333 -19.52 -22.75 1.82
N GLN A 334 -18.99 -23.80 1.20
CA GLN A 334 -19.11 -24.01 -0.25
C GLN A 334 -20.58 -24.08 -0.71
N HIS A 335 -21.45 -24.76 0.06
CA HIS A 335 -22.89 -24.82 -0.22
C HIS A 335 -23.51 -23.41 -0.31
N TRP A 336 -23.18 -22.54 0.66
CA TRP A 336 -23.72 -21.18 0.69
C TRP A 336 -23.14 -20.31 -0.42
N ILE A 337 -21.85 -20.41 -0.69
CA ILE A 337 -21.18 -19.66 -1.77
C ILE A 337 -21.84 -19.97 -3.11
N GLU A 338 -22.02 -21.26 -3.42
CA GLU A 338 -22.68 -21.68 -4.66
C GLU A 338 -24.12 -21.23 -4.74
N LEU A 339 -24.89 -21.38 -3.65
CA LEU A 339 -26.29 -21.02 -3.62
C LEU A 339 -26.49 -19.50 -3.75
N PHE A 340 -25.69 -18.68 -3.06
CA PHE A 340 -25.71 -17.23 -3.19
C PHE A 340 -25.32 -16.78 -4.59
N ARG A 341 -24.22 -17.29 -5.15
CA ARG A 341 -23.76 -16.97 -6.51
C ARG A 341 -24.80 -17.34 -7.56
N LYS A 342 -25.43 -18.50 -7.46
CA LYS A 342 -26.51 -18.95 -8.36
C LYS A 342 -27.69 -17.99 -8.37
N ASN A 343 -27.98 -17.34 -7.25
CA ASN A 343 -29.04 -16.35 -7.10
C ASN A 343 -28.54 -14.89 -7.35
N GLY A 344 -27.29 -14.74 -7.80
CA GLY A 344 -26.70 -13.42 -8.11
C GLY A 344 -26.37 -12.57 -6.89
N VAL A 345 -26.14 -13.19 -5.72
CA VAL A 345 -25.65 -12.52 -4.52
C VAL A 345 -24.12 -12.71 -4.46
N PRO A 346 -23.33 -11.64 -4.48
CA PRO A 346 -21.88 -11.71 -4.34
C PRO A 346 -21.47 -12.43 -3.05
N SER A 347 -20.67 -13.47 -3.20
CA SER A 347 -20.14 -14.27 -2.09
C SER A 347 -18.83 -14.93 -2.49
N GLY A 348 -17.98 -15.24 -1.53
CA GLY A 348 -16.68 -15.86 -1.81
C GLY A 348 -16.02 -16.47 -0.58
N PRO A 349 -15.00 -17.30 -0.76
CA PRO A 349 -14.28 -17.93 0.34
C PRO A 349 -13.56 -16.89 1.21
N PHE A 350 -13.24 -17.31 2.43
CA PHE A 350 -12.35 -16.59 3.34
C PHE A 350 -11.02 -17.34 3.39
N ASN A 351 -10.04 -16.86 2.62
CA ASN A 351 -8.75 -17.53 2.49
C ASN A 351 -7.72 -16.96 3.46
N PHE A 352 -6.89 -17.84 4.03
CA PHE A 352 -5.62 -17.46 4.63
C PHE A 352 -4.55 -17.30 3.53
N PRO A 353 -3.44 -16.56 3.78
CA PRO A 353 -2.46 -16.24 2.73
C PRO A 353 -1.93 -17.44 1.94
N HIS A 354 -1.72 -18.59 2.57
CA HIS A 354 -1.23 -19.79 1.86
C HIS A 354 -2.26 -20.38 0.88
N GLN A 355 -3.56 -20.20 1.14
CA GLN A 355 -4.65 -20.71 0.30
C GLN A 355 -4.88 -19.88 -0.97
N VAL A 356 -4.34 -18.63 -0.98
CA VAL A 356 -4.44 -17.73 -2.14
C VAL A 356 -3.81 -18.34 -3.39
N PHE A 357 -2.76 -19.15 -3.22
CA PHE A 357 -2.07 -19.80 -4.35
C PHE A 357 -2.89 -20.92 -5.03
N ASP A 358 -3.89 -21.44 -4.33
CA ASP A 358 -4.77 -22.53 -4.83
C ASP A 358 -6.12 -21.98 -5.31
N GLU A 359 -6.37 -20.66 -5.19
CA GLU A 359 -7.63 -20.04 -5.60
C GLU A 359 -7.69 -19.93 -7.14
N GLN A 360 -8.66 -20.63 -7.74
CA GLN A 360 -8.82 -20.73 -9.20
C GLN A 360 -8.98 -19.34 -9.87
N GLN A 361 -9.75 -18.43 -9.26
CA GLN A 361 -9.96 -17.09 -9.80
C GLN A 361 -8.64 -16.28 -9.88
N ILE A 362 -7.73 -16.51 -8.94
CA ILE A 362 -6.41 -15.88 -8.90
C ILE A 362 -5.50 -16.49 -9.96
N SER A 363 -5.51 -17.82 -10.09
CA SER A 363 -4.73 -18.56 -11.08
C SER A 363 -5.15 -18.22 -12.51
N ASP A 364 -6.45 -18.24 -12.82
CA ASP A 364 -6.99 -17.98 -14.15
C ASP A 364 -6.72 -16.55 -14.64
N ASN A 365 -6.56 -15.61 -13.72
CA ASN A 365 -6.20 -14.22 -14.02
C ASN A 365 -4.70 -13.94 -14.01
N ASN A 366 -3.85 -14.93 -13.69
CA ASN A 366 -2.41 -14.76 -13.57
C ASN A 366 -2.01 -13.66 -12.57
N PHE A 367 -2.74 -13.54 -11.43
CA PHE A 367 -2.48 -12.53 -10.41
C PHE A 367 -1.29 -12.87 -9.52
N ILE A 368 -0.78 -14.11 -9.60
CA ILE A 368 0.43 -14.57 -8.93
C ILE A 368 1.50 -14.80 -9.99
N LEU A 369 2.69 -14.31 -9.72
CA LEU A 369 3.89 -14.53 -10.51
C LEU A 369 4.80 -15.55 -9.85
N GLU A 370 5.52 -16.33 -10.66
CA GLU A 370 6.66 -17.13 -10.24
C GLU A 370 7.94 -16.44 -10.77
N LEU A 371 8.82 -16.08 -9.88
CA LEU A 371 10.10 -15.45 -10.18
C LEU A 371 11.24 -16.30 -9.61
N GLU A 372 12.45 -16.09 -10.11
CA GLU A 372 13.64 -16.75 -9.63
C GLU A 372 14.64 -15.72 -9.09
N HIS A 373 14.95 -15.85 -7.80
CA HIS A 373 15.94 -15.02 -7.13
C HIS A 373 17.29 -15.77 -7.13
N LYS A 374 18.38 -15.06 -7.41
CA LYS A 374 19.71 -15.62 -7.56
C LYS A 374 20.14 -16.50 -6.36
N MET A 375 19.79 -16.07 -5.13
CA MET A 375 20.15 -16.78 -3.91
C MET A 375 19.02 -17.64 -3.34
N LEU A 376 17.75 -17.21 -3.49
CA LEU A 376 16.60 -17.87 -2.86
C LEU A 376 15.94 -18.91 -3.77
N GLY A 377 16.33 -18.96 -5.06
CA GLY A 377 15.67 -19.79 -6.05
C GLY A 377 14.27 -19.30 -6.41
N LYS A 378 13.40 -20.22 -6.82
CA LYS A 378 12.02 -19.90 -7.22
C LYS A 378 11.16 -19.48 -6.05
N TYR A 379 10.37 -18.41 -6.26
CA TYR A 379 9.38 -17.94 -5.31
C TYR A 379 8.13 -17.40 -6.00
N LYS A 380 7.00 -17.41 -5.28
CA LYS A 380 5.74 -16.85 -5.76
C LYS A 380 5.47 -15.51 -5.08
N THR A 381 4.94 -14.56 -5.86
CA THR A 381 4.54 -13.24 -5.38
C THR A 381 3.34 -12.73 -6.16
N TYR A 382 2.69 -11.67 -5.67
CA TYR A 382 1.61 -11.02 -6.41
C TYR A 382 2.14 -10.37 -7.70
N GLY A 383 1.31 -10.36 -8.74
CA GLY A 383 1.58 -9.69 -10.01
C GLY A 383 1.33 -8.19 -9.97
N PRO A 384 1.51 -7.50 -11.13
CA PRO A 384 1.19 -6.09 -11.28
C PRO A 384 -0.26 -5.77 -10.93
N ALA A 385 -0.48 -4.56 -10.41
CA ALA A 385 -1.82 -4.09 -10.04
C ALA A 385 -2.73 -3.79 -11.25
N ILE A 386 -2.16 -3.70 -12.44
CA ILE A 386 -2.87 -3.37 -13.69
C ILE A 386 -2.51 -4.38 -14.79
N GLN A 387 -3.45 -4.57 -15.71
CA GLN A 387 -3.26 -5.35 -16.94
C GLN A 387 -3.54 -4.44 -18.13
N MET A 388 -2.68 -4.48 -19.14
CA MET A 388 -2.82 -3.68 -20.37
C MET A 388 -2.78 -4.59 -21.59
N GLU A 389 -3.76 -4.45 -22.48
CA GLU A 389 -3.92 -5.32 -23.65
C GLU A 389 -2.74 -5.24 -24.63
N LYS A 390 -2.29 -4.02 -24.94
CA LYS A 390 -1.28 -3.79 -26.00
C LYS A 390 0.14 -3.66 -25.46
N THR A 391 0.28 -3.24 -24.23
CA THR A 391 1.57 -3.00 -23.58
C THR A 391 1.61 -3.76 -22.26
N PRO A 392 1.86 -5.08 -22.28
CA PRO A 392 1.79 -5.92 -21.08
C PRO A 392 2.69 -5.42 -19.95
N VAL A 393 2.20 -5.52 -18.72
CA VAL A 393 2.90 -5.08 -17.52
C VAL A 393 3.37 -6.32 -16.77
N PHE A 394 4.68 -6.44 -16.54
CA PHE A 394 5.30 -7.56 -15.82
C PHE A 394 6.73 -7.20 -15.38
N PRO A 395 7.27 -7.79 -14.30
CA PRO A 395 8.64 -7.58 -13.89
C PRO A 395 9.64 -8.28 -14.82
N ASN A 396 10.81 -7.66 -15.02
CA ASN A 396 11.91 -8.28 -15.78
C ASN A 396 12.72 -9.30 -14.97
N SER A 397 12.78 -9.11 -13.66
CA SER A 397 13.65 -9.88 -12.77
C SER A 397 13.06 -9.93 -11.35
N SER A 398 13.68 -10.72 -10.48
CA SER A 398 13.49 -10.63 -9.03
C SER A 398 14.10 -9.34 -8.47
N SER A 399 14.09 -9.20 -7.14
CA SER A 399 14.84 -8.14 -6.45
C SER A 399 16.34 -8.34 -6.56
N PRO A 400 17.13 -7.26 -6.59
CA PRO A 400 18.60 -7.38 -6.64
C PRO A 400 19.19 -7.68 -5.26
N SER A 401 20.29 -8.44 -5.24
CA SER A 401 21.15 -8.51 -4.08
C SER A 401 21.86 -7.18 -3.83
N LEU A 402 22.32 -6.93 -2.60
CA LEU A 402 22.93 -5.66 -2.22
C LEU A 402 24.18 -5.34 -3.04
N GLY A 403 24.11 -4.29 -3.85
CA GLY A 403 25.20 -3.86 -4.73
C GLY A 403 25.36 -4.71 -5.99
N GLU A 404 24.40 -5.56 -6.34
CA GLU A 404 24.50 -6.49 -7.48
C GLU A 404 24.85 -5.82 -8.80
N HIS A 405 24.30 -4.64 -9.05
CA HIS A 405 24.48 -3.93 -10.31
C HIS A 405 25.44 -2.72 -10.21
N THR A 406 26.17 -2.57 -9.10
CA THR A 406 27.02 -1.39 -8.87
C THR A 406 28.04 -1.22 -10.00
N ARG A 407 28.79 -2.27 -10.35
CA ARG A 407 29.81 -2.22 -11.42
C ARG A 407 29.16 -1.96 -12.78
N GLU A 408 28.10 -2.68 -13.14
CA GLU A 408 27.35 -2.52 -14.39
C GLU A 408 26.93 -1.07 -14.60
N VAL A 409 26.31 -0.48 -13.57
CA VAL A 409 25.81 0.90 -13.62
C VAL A 409 26.95 1.89 -13.73
N LEU A 410 28.05 1.74 -12.98
CA LEU A 410 29.19 2.65 -13.08
C LEU A 410 29.88 2.58 -14.46
N VAL A 411 30.03 1.38 -15.03
CA VAL A 411 30.55 1.22 -16.40
C VAL A 411 29.66 1.95 -17.41
N SER A 412 28.33 1.86 -17.28
CA SER A 412 27.39 2.60 -18.15
C SER A 412 27.53 4.12 -18.02
N LEU A 413 28.01 4.62 -16.88
CA LEU A 413 28.30 6.03 -16.62
C LEU A 413 29.70 6.45 -17.12
N GLY A 414 30.48 5.53 -17.72
CA GLY A 414 31.80 5.79 -18.28
C GLY A 414 32.97 5.68 -17.27
N TYR A 415 32.75 4.99 -16.14
CA TYR A 415 33.88 4.62 -15.25
C TYR A 415 34.60 3.40 -15.77
N VAL A 416 35.91 3.40 -15.70
CA VAL A 416 36.76 2.23 -16.03
C VAL A 416 36.96 1.34 -14.82
N ASP A 417 37.34 0.08 -15.04
CA ASP A 417 37.44 -0.93 -13.99
C ASP A 417 38.43 -0.51 -12.87
N GLU A 418 39.53 0.14 -13.22
CA GLU A 418 40.52 0.62 -12.24
C GLU A 418 39.92 1.69 -11.31
N GLU A 419 39.08 2.59 -11.82
CA GLU A 419 38.38 3.59 -11.02
C GLU A 419 37.34 2.93 -10.08
N ILE A 420 36.61 1.95 -10.60
CA ILE A 420 35.61 1.20 -9.81
C ILE A 420 36.29 0.43 -8.68
N ASP A 421 37.39 -0.28 -8.97
CA ASP A 421 38.18 -1.01 -7.97
C ASP A 421 38.75 -0.07 -6.91
N HIS A 422 39.16 1.13 -7.30
CA HIS A 422 39.58 2.16 -6.36
C HIS A 422 38.46 2.62 -5.42
N LEU A 423 37.25 2.84 -5.95
CA LEU A 423 36.08 3.19 -5.15
C LEU A 423 35.68 2.07 -4.17
N ILE A 424 35.76 0.80 -4.59
CA ILE A 424 35.54 -0.36 -3.73
C ILE A 424 36.56 -0.39 -2.58
N LYS A 425 37.86 -0.25 -2.89
CA LYS A 425 38.96 -0.23 -1.90
C LYS A 425 38.82 0.90 -0.88
N LYS A 426 38.28 2.04 -1.29
CA LYS A 426 37.97 3.17 -0.42
C LYS A 426 36.67 3.02 0.38
N ASN A 427 35.95 1.93 0.18
CA ASN A 427 34.64 1.69 0.78
C ASN A 427 33.60 2.80 0.47
N ILE A 428 33.65 3.35 -0.76
CA ILE A 428 32.70 4.35 -1.27
C ILE A 428 31.53 3.65 -1.94
N ILE A 429 31.78 2.51 -2.56
CA ILE A 429 30.76 1.66 -3.17
C ILE A 429 30.92 0.22 -2.68
N ARG A 430 29.83 -0.54 -2.69
CA ARG A 430 29.85 -1.99 -2.47
C ARG A 430 29.41 -2.70 -3.75
N GLN A 431 30.13 -3.74 -4.12
CA GLN A 431 29.78 -4.66 -5.21
C GLN A 431 29.43 -6.01 -4.58
N TYR A 432 28.35 -6.63 -5.05
CA TYR A 432 28.02 -8.02 -4.72
C TYR A 432 29.03 -8.95 -5.41
N GLU A 433 29.57 -9.90 -4.66
CA GLU A 433 30.55 -10.91 -5.12
C GLU A 433 29.90 -12.15 -5.74
#